data_057098f4cb4c513f73336b5310cb0471
#
_entry.id   057098f4cb4c513f73336b5310cb0471
#
_cell.length_a   1.000
_cell.length_b   1.000
_cell.length_c   1.000
_cell.angle_alpha   90.00
_cell.angle_beta   90.00
_cell.angle_gamma   90.00
#
_symmetry.space_group_name_H-M   'P 1'
#
loop_
_entity.id
_entity.type
_entity.pdbx_description
1 polymer ?
#
loop_
_entity_poly.entity_id
_entity_poly.type
_entity_poly.pdbx_seq_one_letter_code
_entity_poly.pdbx_strand_id
1 'polypeptide(L)'
;IKGRIEHFVSRKAMNINIGKESIELLYSKGLINNVADLYSLTLEDLISLERWGQKSAENLLKSLEESKKVEFHRVLFALGIRFVGATVAKRITNQLSSMEAISSATIEQLMKIDDVGERVANSIVDFFSNEQNVDIVNRLKQIGLQMEGEKSEELISDKLSGFSIVISGTFSQFSRDELKLMIEKNGGKNVSSISSKTSFLVAGENMGPSKLEKAKSLGLKILSETEFLNLLK
;
A
#
# COMPACT_ATOMS: atom_id res chain seq x y z
N ILE A 1 -4.33 22.10 -9.69
CA ILE A 1 -3.11 21.99 -8.86
C ILE A 1 -3.51 21.84 -7.40
N LYS A 2 -4.23 22.77 -6.78
CA LYS A 2 -4.61 22.75 -5.34
C LYS A 2 -5.30 21.46 -4.93
N GLY A 3 -6.26 20.94 -5.69
CA GLY A 3 -6.94 19.68 -5.41
C GLY A 3 -6.01 18.46 -5.40
N ARG A 4 -4.94 18.47 -6.19
CA ARG A 4 -3.91 17.41 -6.14
C ARG A 4 -3.09 17.49 -4.84
N ILE A 5 -2.78 18.70 -4.38
CA ILE A 5 -2.07 18.89 -3.10
C ILE A 5 -2.97 18.48 -1.93
N GLU A 6 -4.25 18.88 -1.94
CA GLU A 6 -5.24 18.47 -0.93
C GLU A 6 -5.39 16.94 -0.86
N HIS A 7 -5.46 16.27 -2.03
CA HIS A 7 -5.49 14.81 -2.10
C HIS A 7 -4.22 14.19 -1.54
N PHE A 8 -3.05 14.68 -1.96
CA PHE A 8 -1.74 14.18 -1.54
C PHE A 8 -1.56 14.22 -0.01
N VAL A 9 -1.93 15.33 0.63
CA VAL A 9 -1.78 15.49 2.08
C VAL A 9 -2.83 14.74 2.89
N SER A 10 -3.89 14.26 2.27
CA SER A 10 -5.02 13.64 2.97
C SER A 10 -4.61 12.47 3.86
N ARG A 11 -5.43 12.18 4.89
CA ARG A 11 -5.20 11.08 5.84
C ARG A 11 -5.05 9.71 5.17
N LYS A 12 -5.77 9.48 4.06
CA LYS A 12 -5.71 8.21 3.30
C LYS A 12 -4.47 8.12 2.41
N ALA A 13 -3.90 9.26 2.02
CA ALA A 13 -2.68 9.35 1.23
C ALA A 13 -1.45 9.51 2.15
N MET A 14 -0.80 10.65 2.14
CA MET A 14 0.46 10.86 2.87
C MET A 14 0.27 11.23 4.35
N ASN A 15 -0.97 11.52 4.78
CA ASN A 15 -1.31 11.88 6.16
C ASN A 15 -0.50 13.07 6.72
N ILE A 16 -0.33 14.10 5.91
CA ILE A 16 0.39 15.32 6.29
C ILE A 16 -0.59 16.27 6.98
N ASN A 17 -0.18 16.80 8.14
CA ASN A 17 -1.04 17.64 8.98
C ASN A 17 -1.05 19.10 8.49
N ILE A 18 -1.80 19.36 7.43
CA ILE A 18 -2.02 20.70 6.87
C ILE A 18 -3.47 20.86 6.43
N GLY A 19 -4.06 22.00 6.79
CA GLY A 19 -5.44 22.33 6.40
C GLY A 19 -5.51 22.99 5.02
N LYS A 20 -6.72 22.95 4.43
CA LYS A 20 -6.99 23.53 3.11
C LYS A 20 -6.63 25.01 3.02
N GLU A 21 -6.98 25.80 4.03
CA GLU A 21 -6.67 27.25 4.08
C GLU A 21 -5.15 27.50 4.05
N SER A 22 -4.38 26.66 4.75
CA SER A 22 -2.92 26.75 4.74
C SER A 22 -2.33 26.39 3.37
N ILE A 23 -2.87 25.38 2.71
CA ILE A 23 -2.47 25.01 1.33
C ILE A 23 -2.74 26.19 0.39
N GLU A 24 -3.90 26.82 0.53
CA GLU A 24 -4.28 27.96 -0.29
C GLU A 24 -3.37 29.16 -0.06
N LEU A 25 -3.00 29.43 1.21
CA LEU A 25 -2.06 30.50 1.58
C LEU A 25 -0.67 30.23 0.99
N LEU A 26 -0.11 29.03 1.20
CA LEU A 26 1.20 28.66 0.67
C LEU A 26 1.25 28.75 -0.86
N TYR A 27 0.19 28.28 -1.51
CA TYR A 27 0.06 28.36 -2.97
C TYR A 27 -0.02 29.82 -3.46
N SER A 28 -0.82 30.65 -2.81
CA SER A 28 -0.97 32.07 -3.18
C SER A 28 0.30 32.90 -2.98
N LYS A 29 1.14 32.48 -2.04
CA LYS A 29 2.46 33.08 -1.78
C LYS A 29 3.56 32.51 -2.69
N GLY A 30 3.25 31.56 -3.55
CA GLY A 30 4.22 30.93 -4.45
C GLY A 30 5.20 29.98 -3.76
N LEU A 31 4.98 29.65 -2.49
CA LEU A 31 5.85 28.75 -1.73
C LEU A 31 5.70 27.28 -2.16
N ILE A 32 4.52 26.90 -2.68
CA ILE A 32 4.25 25.58 -3.25
C ILE A 32 3.53 25.71 -4.59
N ASN A 33 3.97 24.95 -5.61
CA ASN A 33 3.33 24.86 -6.91
C ASN A 33 2.91 23.42 -7.23
N ASN A 34 3.50 22.44 -6.55
CA ASN A 34 3.19 21.03 -6.66
C ASN A 34 3.45 20.32 -5.33
N VAL A 35 3.19 19.01 -5.28
CA VAL A 35 3.28 18.22 -4.04
C VAL A 35 4.72 18.06 -3.53
N ALA A 36 5.73 18.08 -4.42
CA ALA A 36 7.13 17.94 -4.01
C ALA A 36 7.64 19.20 -3.30
N ASP A 37 7.08 20.38 -3.62
CA ASP A 37 7.47 21.65 -3.00
C ASP A 37 7.14 21.69 -1.51
N LEU A 38 6.17 20.89 -1.04
CA LEU A 38 5.85 20.78 0.39
C LEU A 38 7.07 20.38 1.24
N TYR A 39 7.92 19.53 0.70
CA TYR A 39 9.12 19.02 1.39
C TYR A 39 10.31 19.98 1.36
N SER A 40 10.20 21.07 0.62
CA SER A 40 11.20 22.14 0.56
C SER A 40 10.89 23.29 1.51
N LEU A 41 9.72 23.26 2.19
CA LEU A 41 9.33 24.29 3.13
C LEU A 41 10.25 24.30 4.36
N THR A 42 10.68 25.48 4.76
CA THR A 42 11.49 25.70 5.96
C THR A 42 10.66 26.28 7.11
N LEU A 43 11.18 26.22 8.33
CA LEU A 43 10.56 26.85 9.48
C LEU A 43 10.40 28.35 9.25
N GLU A 44 11.41 29.00 8.66
CA GLU A 44 11.43 30.44 8.38
C GLU A 44 10.33 30.82 7.38
N ASP A 45 10.14 30.04 6.31
CA ASP A 45 9.05 30.26 5.36
C ASP A 45 7.69 30.27 6.06
N LEU A 46 7.46 29.29 6.94
CA LEU A 46 6.19 29.10 7.60
C LEU A 46 5.89 30.17 8.65
N ILE A 47 6.85 30.51 9.53
CA ILE A 47 6.64 31.51 10.58
C ILE A 47 6.54 32.94 10.03
N SER A 48 7.03 33.19 8.82
CA SER A 48 6.86 34.47 8.13
C SER A 48 5.41 34.73 7.68
N LEU A 49 4.58 33.70 7.66
CA LEU A 49 3.19 33.78 7.21
C LEU A 49 2.26 34.25 8.34
N GLU A 50 1.28 35.06 8.01
CA GLU A 50 0.23 35.46 8.95
C GLU A 50 -0.51 34.22 9.48
N ARG A 51 -0.81 34.21 10.77
CA ARG A 51 -1.52 33.12 11.49
C ARG A 51 -0.72 31.82 11.68
N TRP A 52 0.56 31.79 11.30
CA TRP A 52 1.42 30.66 11.58
C TRP A 52 2.28 30.92 12.83
N GLY A 53 2.06 30.12 13.87
CA GLY A 53 2.94 30.08 15.04
C GLY A 53 4.00 29.00 14.90
N GLN A 54 5.09 29.15 15.66
CA GLN A 54 6.22 28.20 15.66
C GLN A 54 5.76 26.75 15.83
N LYS A 55 4.87 26.47 16.80
CA LYS A 55 4.36 25.11 17.06
C LYS A 55 3.62 24.51 15.86
N SER A 56 2.84 25.32 15.14
CA SER A 56 2.11 24.83 13.95
C SER A 56 3.08 24.51 12.80
N ALA A 57 4.10 25.34 12.61
CA ALA A 57 5.13 25.13 11.62
C ALA A 57 5.95 23.87 11.92
N GLU A 58 6.41 23.70 13.18
CA GLU A 58 7.13 22.50 13.61
C GLU A 58 6.29 21.23 13.44
N ASN A 59 4.99 21.26 13.76
CA ASN A 59 4.09 20.13 13.57
C ASN A 59 3.92 19.76 12.09
N LEU A 60 3.84 20.74 11.19
CA LEU A 60 3.79 20.47 9.76
C LEU A 60 5.09 19.82 9.29
N LEU A 61 6.25 20.41 9.61
CA LEU A 61 7.56 19.89 9.22
C LEU A 61 7.77 18.45 9.75
N LYS A 62 7.37 18.21 11.00
CA LYS A 62 7.39 16.85 11.58
C LYS A 62 6.51 15.88 10.80
N SER A 63 5.28 16.27 10.44
CA SER A 63 4.38 15.41 9.67
C SER A 63 4.89 15.16 8.25
N LEU A 64 5.61 16.08 7.64
CA LEU A 64 6.29 15.88 6.36
C LEU A 64 7.41 14.84 6.49
N GLU A 65 8.24 14.90 7.53
CA GLU A 65 9.26 13.87 7.78
C GLU A 65 8.65 12.48 8.07
N GLU A 66 7.59 12.42 8.86
CA GLU A 66 6.88 11.18 9.14
C GLU A 66 6.25 10.59 7.87
N SER A 67 5.78 11.44 6.95
CA SER A 67 5.18 11.00 5.69
C SER A 67 6.16 10.26 4.76
N LYS A 68 7.46 10.47 4.89
CA LYS A 68 8.48 9.74 4.13
C LYS A 68 8.48 8.24 4.41
N LYS A 69 7.93 7.81 5.57
CA LYS A 69 7.81 6.41 5.99
C LYS A 69 6.49 5.76 5.57
N VAL A 70 5.62 6.50 4.90
CA VAL A 70 4.34 5.98 4.44
C VAL A 70 4.55 4.92 3.37
N GLU A 71 3.81 3.81 3.47
CA GLU A 71 3.92 2.65 2.59
C GLU A 71 3.74 3.01 1.10
N PHE A 72 4.47 2.33 0.24
CA PHE A 72 4.53 2.59 -1.20
C PHE A 72 3.16 2.67 -1.89
N HIS A 73 2.22 1.78 -1.54
CA HIS A 73 0.88 1.82 -2.14
C HIS A 73 0.12 3.12 -1.84
N ARG A 74 0.38 3.74 -0.69
CA ARG A 74 -0.20 5.03 -0.33
C ARG A 74 0.47 6.17 -1.08
N VAL A 75 1.78 6.07 -1.33
CA VAL A 75 2.50 7.03 -2.18
C VAL A 75 1.93 7.00 -3.60
N LEU A 76 1.73 5.81 -4.19
CA LEU A 76 1.11 5.67 -5.51
C LEU A 76 -0.31 6.28 -5.52
N PHE A 77 -1.12 6.00 -4.52
CA PHE A 77 -2.45 6.60 -4.38
C PHE A 77 -2.38 8.13 -4.26
N ALA A 78 -1.40 8.65 -3.49
CA ALA A 78 -1.21 10.08 -3.26
C ALA A 78 -0.87 10.88 -4.53
N LEU A 79 -0.26 10.24 -5.55
CA LEU A 79 0.01 10.89 -6.84
C LEU A 79 -1.27 11.36 -7.57
N GLY A 80 -2.43 10.84 -7.18
CA GLY A 80 -3.72 11.25 -7.71
C GLY A 80 -3.93 10.87 -9.19
N ILE A 81 -3.39 9.71 -9.60
CA ILE A 81 -3.62 9.15 -10.94
C ILE A 81 -5.12 8.86 -11.09
N ARG A 82 -5.72 9.34 -12.17
CA ARG A 82 -7.15 9.19 -12.41
C ARG A 82 -7.56 7.71 -12.40
N PHE A 83 -8.66 7.39 -11.74
CA PHE A 83 -9.19 6.03 -11.55
C PHE A 83 -8.34 5.09 -10.69
N VAL A 84 -7.18 5.51 -10.18
CA VAL A 84 -6.38 4.73 -9.24
C VAL A 84 -6.78 5.09 -7.82
N GLY A 85 -7.73 4.34 -7.26
CA GLY A 85 -8.13 4.43 -5.86
C GLY A 85 -7.18 3.68 -4.93
N ALA A 86 -7.33 3.83 -3.61
CA ALA A 86 -6.44 3.21 -2.61
C ALA A 86 -6.34 1.67 -2.76
N THR A 87 -7.46 0.98 -3.04
CA THR A 87 -7.48 -0.48 -3.25
C THR A 87 -6.72 -0.88 -4.52
N VAL A 88 -6.95 -0.14 -5.62
CA VAL A 88 -6.27 -0.39 -6.90
C VAL A 88 -4.77 -0.11 -6.77
N ALA A 89 -4.38 0.99 -6.11
CA ALA A 89 -2.98 1.29 -5.84
C ALA A 89 -2.29 0.15 -5.08
N LYS A 90 -2.94 -0.41 -4.05
CA LYS A 90 -2.41 -1.55 -3.30
C LYS A 90 -2.24 -2.80 -4.16
N ARG A 91 -3.17 -3.10 -5.07
CA ARG A 91 -3.05 -4.23 -5.99
C ARG A 91 -1.91 -4.04 -6.99
N ILE A 92 -1.79 -2.83 -7.55
CA ILE A 92 -0.71 -2.49 -8.48
C ILE A 92 0.65 -2.67 -7.79
N THR A 93 0.85 -2.11 -6.59
CA THR A 93 2.12 -2.18 -5.87
C THR A 93 2.47 -3.58 -5.36
N ASN A 94 1.49 -4.45 -5.17
CA ASN A 94 1.73 -5.86 -4.85
C ASN A 94 2.24 -6.67 -6.05
N GLN A 95 1.90 -6.28 -7.27
CA GLN A 95 2.34 -6.96 -8.50
C GLN A 95 3.60 -6.30 -9.09
N LEU A 96 3.64 -4.98 -9.05
CA LEU A 96 4.75 -4.17 -9.55
C LEU A 96 5.38 -3.47 -8.34
N SER A 97 6.42 -4.07 -7.79
CA SER A 97 7.00 -3.73 -6.50
C SER A 97 7.79 -2.42 -6.46
N SER A 98 7.93 -1.71 -7.60
CA SER A 98 8.63 -0.42 -7.64
C SER A 98 7.92 0.60 -8.54
N MET A 99 8.17 1.89 -8.28
CA MET A 99 7.66 2.98 -9.09
C MET A 99 8.20 2.91 -10.52
N GLU A 100 9.45 2.48 -10.71
CA GLU A 100 10.06 2.25 -12.01
C GLU A 100 9.32 1.17 -12.80
N ALA A 101 9.00 0.04 -12.14
CA ALA A 101 8.23 -1.02 -12.77
C ALA A 101 6.84 -0.55 -13.20
N ILE A 102 6.18 0.29 -12.39
CA ILE A 102 4.86 0.86 -12.72
C ILE A 102 4.97 1.86 -13.88
N SER A 103 5.97 2.74 -13.84
CA SER A 103 6.15 3.78 -14.87
C SER A 103 6.53 3.23 -16.23
N SER A 104 7.17 2.07 -16.28
CA SER A 104 7.59 1.39 -17.52
C SER A 104 6.63 0.28 -17.97
N ALA A 105 5.57 0.00 -17.23
CA ALA A 105 4.63 -1.06 -17.55
C ALA A 105 3.79 -0.72 -18.78
N THR A 106 3.57 -1.71 -19.65
CA THR A 106 2.64 -1.57 -20.77
C THR A 106 1.19 -1.70 -20.32
N ILE A 107 0.25 -1.24 -21.18
CA ILE A 107 -1.19 -1.39 -20.92
C ILE A 107 -1.55 -2.86 -20.68
N GLU A 108 -1.01 -3.77 -21.50
CA GLU A 108 -1.26 -5.21 -21.39
C GLU A 108 -0.73 -5.81 -20.07
N GLN A 109 0.42 -5.33 -19.60
CA GLN A 109 0.97 -5.76 -18.30
C GLN A 109 0.10 -5.26 -17.15
N LEU A 110 -0.32 -3.99 -17.19
CA LEU A 110 -1.20 -3.42 -16.17
C LEU A 110 -2.57 -4.10 -16.12
N MET A 111 -3.14 -4.46 -17.28
CA MET A 111 -4.44 -5.14 -17.35
C MET A 111 -4.43 -6.58 -16.82
N LYS A 112 -3.27 -7.18 -16.60
CA LYS A 112 -3.15 -8.49 -15.91
C LYS A 112 -3.36 -8.40 -14.41
N ILE A 113 -3.34 -7.20 -13.86
CA ILE A 113 -3.55 -6.95 -12.42
C ILE A 113 -5.05 -6.91 -12.14
N ASP A 114 -5.49 -7.62 -11.10
CA ASP A 114 -6.89 -7.64 -10.68
C ASP A 114 -7.43 -6.21 -10.44
N ASP A 115 -8.65 -5.93 -10.91
CA ASP A 115 -9.33 -4.61 -10.88
C ASP A 115 -8.64 -3.50 -11.69
N VAL A 116 -7.64 -3.81 -12.52
CA VAL A 116 -7.04 -2.87 -13.45
C VAL A 116 -7.58 -3.14 -14.85
N GLY A 117 -8.64 -2.44 -15.22
CA GLY A 117 -9.16 -2.45 -16.59
C GLY A 117 -8.41 -1.45 -17.49
N GLU A 118 -8.74 -1.48 -18.78
CA GLU A 118 -8.12 -0.63 -19.82
C GLU A 118 -8.11 0.86 -19.44
N ARG A 119 -9.19 1.36 -18.84
CA ARG A 119 -9.33 2.76 -18.43
C ARG A 119 -8.33 3.17 -17.35
N VAL A 120 -8.06 2.27 -16.40
CA VAL A 120 -7.07 2.48 -15.33
C VAL A 120 -5.67 2.39 -15.91
N ALA A 121 -5.42 1.36 -16.74
CA ALA A 121 -4.11 1.15 -17.39
C ALA A 121 -3.71 2.35 -18.25
N ASN A 122 -4.62 2.85 -19.09
CA ASN A 122 -4.39 4.05 -19.90
C ASN A 122 -4.08 5.27 -19.01
N SER A 123 -4.83 5.48 -17.93
CA SER A 123 -4.57 6.61 -17.02
C SER A 123 -3.19 6.56 -16.35
N ILE A 124 -2.68 5.37 -16.08
CA ILE A 124 -1.32 5.20 -15.53
C ILE A 124 -0.27 5.54 -16.59
N VAL A 125 -0.41 4.98 -17.80
CA VAL A 125 0.51 5.25 -18.91
C VAL A 125 0.51 6.75 -19.27
N ASP A 126 -0.66 7.39 -19.38
CA ASP A 126 -0.79 8.83 -19.64
C ASP A 126 -0.13 9.67 -18.54
N PHE A 127 -0.28 9.26 -17.28
CA PHE A 127 0.33 9.97 -16.16
C PHE A 127 1.87 9.99 -16.27
N PHE A 128 2.46 8.84 -16.56
CA PHE A 128 3.93 8.71 -16.70
C PHE A 128 4.46 9.15 -18.06
N SER A 129 3.62 9.36 -19.06
CA SER A 129 4.00 10.00 -20.33
C SER A 129 4.15 11.54 -20.21
N ASN A 130 3.65 12.12 -19.11
CA ASN A 130 3.77 13.56 -18.88
C ASN A 130 5.04 13.87 -18.10
N GLU A 131 5.96 14.62 -18.74
CA GLU A 131 7.26 14.99 -18.17
C GLU A 131 7.17 15.70 -16.81
N GLN A 132 6.17 16.57 -16.63
CA GLN A 132 5.96 17.27 -15.35
C GLN A 132 5.61 16.30 -14.22
N ASN A 133 4.81 15.27 -14.50
CA ASN A 133 4.48 14.25 -13.50
C ASN A 133 5.72 13.39 -13.18
N VAL A 134 6.50 13.03 -14.19
CA VAL A 134 7.75 12.27 -14.02
C VAL A 134 8.76 13.07 -13.18
N ASP A 135 8.91 14.37 -13.45
CA ASP A 135 9.76 15.24 -12.63
C ASP A 135 9.33 15.27 -11.16
N ILE A 136 8.03 15.44 -10.89
CA ILE A 136 7.49 15.42 -9.53
C ILE A 136 7.80 14.08 -8.85
N VAL A 137 7.59 12.96 -9.53
CA VAL A 137 7.87 11.62 -8.98
C VAL A 137 9.37 11.45 -8.67
N ASN A 138 10.24 11.89 -9.57
CA ASN A 138 11.69 11.85 -9.35
C ASN A 138 12.13 12.71 -8.16
N ARG A 139 11.56 13.91 -8.01
CA ARG A 139 11.81 14.76 -6.84
C ARG A 139 11.35 14.10 -5.55
N LEU A 140 10.15 13.51 -5.53
CA LEU A 140 9.63 12.77 -4.36
C LEU A 140 10.53 11.57 -4.01
N LYS A 141 11.10 10.89 -5.01
CA LYS A 141 12.09 9.83 -4.80
C LYS A 141 13.38 10.36 -4.16
N GLN A 142 13.90 11.48 -4.66
CA GLN A 142 15.10 12.12 -4.11
C GLN A 142 14.89 12.63 -2.68
N ILE A 143 13.67 13.06 -2.33
CA ILE A 143 13.26 13.46 -0.99
C ILE A 143 13.24 12.26 -0.02
N GLY A 144 13.15 11.04 -0.53
CA GLY A 144 13.20 9.81 0.24
C GLY A 144 11.83 9.20 0.56
N LEU A 145 10.79 9.49 -0.23
CA LEU A 145 9.52 8.77 -0.12
C LEU A 145 9.69 7.30 -0.54
N GLN A 146 8.87 6.42 0.03
CA GLN A 146 8.90 5.01 -0.29
C GLN A 146 8.40 4.78 -1.73
N MET A 147 9.32 4.50 -2.66
CA MET A 147 9.03 4.26 -4.08
C MET A 147 9.09 2.78 -4.46
N GLU A 148 9.33 1.92 -3.47
CA GLU A 148 9.33 0.48 -3.61
C GLU A 148 8.49 -0.11 -2.49
N GLY A 149 7.73 -1.15 -2.81
CA GLY A 149 7.11 -2.00 -1.81
C GLY A 149 8.19 -2.79 -1.08
N GLU A 150 7.88 -3.26 0.11
CA GLU A 150 8.66 -4.38 0.63
C GLU A 150 8.68 -5.41 -0.49
N LYS A 151 9.88 -5.77 -0.97
CA LYS A 151 10.00 -6.89 -1.91
C LYS A 151 9.18 -7.99 -1.30
N SER A 152 8.12 -8.44 -1.98
CA SER A 152 7.49 -9.70 -1.64
C SER A 152 8.67 -10.63 -1.52
N GLU A 153 9.01 -11.02 -0.27
CA GLU A 153 10.18 -11.85 -0.03
C GLU A 153 10.09 -12.97 -1.04
N GLU A 154 11.15 -13.17 -1.82
CA GLU A 154 11.18 -14.09 -2.96
C GLU A 154 10.40 -15.35 -2.62
N LEU A 155 9.44 -15.73 -3.47
CA LEU A 155 8.69 -16.95 -3.26
C LEU A 155 9.68 -18.06 -3.01
N ILE A 156 9.65 -18.64 -1.82
CA ILE A 156 10.51 -19.78 -1.47
C ILE A 156 10.12 -20.96 -2.35
N SER A 157 8.83 -21.07 -2.66
CA SER A 157 8.28 -22.08 -3.56
C SER A 157 6.87 -21.66 -4.06
N ASP A 158 6.36 -22.39 -5.03
CA ASP A 158 4.99 -22.27 -5.56
C ASP A 158 4.04 -23.38 -5.05
N LYS A 159 4.47 -24.15 -4.05
CA LYS A 159 3.75 -25.32 -3.50
C LYS A 159 2.33 -25.01 -3.05
N LEU A 160 2.05 -23.77 -2.65
CA LEU A 160 0.73 -23.33 -2.23
C LEU A 160 0.05 -22.44 -3.28
N SER A 161 0.58 -22.38 -4.50
CA SER A 161 -0.01 -21.58 -5.57
C SER A 161 -1.45 -22.00 -5.85
N GLY A 162 -2.36 -21.02 -5.92
CA GLY A 162 -3.79 -21.24 -6.11
C GLY A 162 -4.57 -21.65 -4.85
N PHE A 163 -3.93 -21.93 -3.73
CA PHE A 163 -4.62 -22.25 -2.48
C PHE A 163 -5.01 -20.98 -1.69
N SER A 164 -6.28 -20.95 -1.24
CA SER A 164 -6.79 -19.96 -0.28
C SER A 164 -6.88 -20.62 1.11
N ILE A 165 -6.10 -20.14 2.05
CA ILE A 165 -5.84 -20.81 3.33
C ILE A 165 -6.31 -19.90 4.48
N VAL A 166 -7.07 -20.48 5.42
CA VAL A 166 -7.45 -19.82 6.67
C VAL A 166 -6.58 -20.35 7.80
N ILE A 167 -6.12 -19.46 8.70
CA ILE A 167 -5.41 -19.81 9.92
C ILE A 167 -6.32 -19.50 11.11
N SER A 168 -6.45 -20.42 12.05
CA SER A 168 -7.25 -20.19 13.27
C SER A 168 -6.71 -20.97 14.46
N GLY A 169 -6.70 -20.37 15.63
CA GLY A 169 -6.19 -20.95 16.87
C GLY A 169 -4.86 -20.36 17.31
N THR A 170 -4.24 -20.96 18.30
CA THR A 170 -2.90 -20.67 18.82
C THR A 170 -1.94 -21.77 18.36
N PHE A 171 -0.77 -21.41 17.97
CA PHE A 171 0.22 -22.33 17.40
C PHE A 171 1.43 -22.42 18.33
N SER A 172 2.12 -23.55 18.34
CA SER A 172 3.20 -23.84 19.28
C SER A 172 4.59 -23.53 18.71
N GLN A 173 4.78 -23.68 17.40
CA GLN A 173 6.08 -23.52 16.75
C GLN A 173 6.25 -22.14 16.11
N PHE A 174 5.15 -21.58 15.58
CA PHE A 174 5.17 -20.29 14.87
C PHE A 174 4.00 -19.40 15.30
N SER A 175 4.21 -18.11 15.30
CA SER A 175 3.12 -17.14 15.46
C SER A 175 2.17 -17.17 14.25
N ARG A 176 0.97 -16.61 14.41
CA ARG A 176 0.03 -16.46 13.29
C ARG A 176 0.61 -15.65 12.13
N ASP A 177 1.40 -14.65 12.42
CA ASP A 177 1.96 -13.77 11.39
C ASP A 177 3.10 -14.46 10.65
N GLU A 178 3.90 -15.28 11.31
CA GLU A 178 4.89 -16.14 10.66
C GLU A 178 4.24 -17.19 9.74
N LEU A 179 3.14 -17.82 10.18
CA LEU A 179 2.41 -18.78 9.33
C LEU A 179 1.76 -18.11 8.12
N LYS A 180 1.24 -16.88 8.25
CA LYS A 180 0.73 -16.10 7.11
C LYS A 180 1.86 -15.83 6.11
N LEU A 181 3.00 -15.38 6.62
CA LEU A 181 4.17 -15.12 5.80
C LEU A 181 4.65 -16.38 5.07
N MET A 182 4.65 -17.54 5.74
CA MET A 182 4.99 -18.84 5.12
C MET A 182 4.00 -19.20 4.00
N ILE A 183 2.71 -18.95 4.18
CA ILE A 183 1.71 -19.16 3.13
C ILE A 183 2.02 -18.30 1.91
N GLU A 184 2.24 -17.01 2.12
CA GLU A 184 2.50 -16.03 1.06
C GLU A 184 3.82 -16.30 0.35
N LYS A 185 4.89 -16.63 1.09
CA LYS A 185 6.20 -17.02 0.53
C LYS A 185 6.18 -18.31 -0.28
N ASN A 186 5.19 -19.16 -0.09
CA ASN A 186 5.00 -20.39 -0.87
C ASN A 186 3.88 -20.27 -1.92
N GLY A 187 3.49 -19.05 -2.29
CA GLY A 187 2.54 -18.77 -3.38
C GLY A 187 1.08 -18.91 -2.99
N GLY A 188 0.75 -19.18 -1.72
CA GLY A 188 -0.60 -19.30 -1.21
C GLY A 188 -1.22 -17.96 -0.86
N LYS A 189 -2.55 -17.93 -0.71
CA LYS A 189 -3.31 -16.75 -0.28
C LYS A 189 -3.86 -16.97 1.13
N ASN A 190 -3.43 -16.13 2.10
CA ASN A 190 -4.05 -16.12 3.41
C ASN A 190 -5.37 -15.35 3.38
N VAL A 191 -6.46 -15.96 3.85
CA VAL A 191 -7.79 -15.35 3.92
C VAL A 191 -8.32 -15.37 5.36
N SER A 192 -9.07 -14.35 5.75
CA SER A 192 -9.53 -14.17 7.13
C SER A 192 -10.80 -14.98 7.46
N SER A 193 -11.58 -15.34 6.45
CA SER A 193 -12.89 -16.00 6.62
C SER A 193 -13.00 -17.26 5.76
N ILE A 194 -13.70 -18.26 6.30
CA ILE A 194 -14.00 -19.51 5.61
C ILE A 194 -15.15 -19.30 4.62
N SER A 195 -14.95 -19.73 3.38
CA SER A 195 -15.95 -19.72 2.31
C SER A 195 -15.79 -20.96 1.41
N SER A 196 -16.69 -21.14 0.45
CA SER A 196 -16.59 -22.21 -0.56
C SER A 196 -15.32 -22.14 -1.43
N LYS A 197 -14.61 -20.99 -1.41
CA LYS A 197 -13.34 -20.80 -2.11
C LYS A 197 -12.12 -21.11 -1.23
N THR A 198 -12.33 -21.44 0.05
CA THR A 198 -11.24 -21.82 0.97
C THR A 198 -10.77 -23.24 0.63
N SER A 199 -9.47 -23.40 0.44
CA SER A 199 -8.87 -24.70 0.08
C SER A 199 -8.71 -25.60 1.31
N PHE A 200 -8.20 -25.07 2.40
CA PHE A 200 -8.07 -25.75 3.69
C PHE A 200 -7.90 -24.78 4.84
N LEU A 201 -8.05 -25.30 6.06
CA LEU A 201 -7.89 -24.60 7.31
C LEU A 201 -6.69 -25.13 8.06
N VAL A 202 -5.78 -24.24 8.49
CA VAL A 202 -4.72 -24.60 9.45
C VAL A 202 -5.23 -24.28 10.86
N ALA A 203 -5.38 -25.32 11.66
CA ALA A 203 -5.96 -25.27 13.00
C ALA A 203 -4.87 -25.41 14.06
N GLY A 204 -4.76 -24.38 14.90
CA GLY A 204 -4.00 -24.44 16.14
C GLY A 204 -4.90 -24.80 17.34
N GLU A 205 -4.30 -24.80 18.54
CA GLU A 205 -5.02 -24.95 19.80
C GLU A 205 -6.02 -23.79 20.02
N ASN A 206 -7.08 -24.04 20.79
CA ASN A 206 -8.09 -23.05 21.14
C ASN A 206 -8.76 -22.35 19.93
N MET A 207 -8.91 -23.07 18.82
CA MET A 207 -9.68 -22.57 17.69
C MET A 207 -11.14 -22.37 18.07
N GLY A 208 -11.70 -21.21 17.71
CA GLY A 208 -13.11 -20.90 17.99
C GLY A 208 -14.07 -21.92 17.34
N PRO A 209 -15.11 -22.38 18.05
CA PRO A 209 -16.02 -23.43 17.59
C PRO A 209 -16.73 -23.09 16.28
N SER A 210 -17.11 -21.84 16.08
CA SER A 210 -17.82 -21.40 14.87
C SER A 210 -17.02 -21.60 13.57
N LYS A 211 -15.68 -21.42 13.62
CA LYS A 211 -14.82 -21.67 12.44
C LYS A 211 -14.66 -23.17 12.19
N LEU A 212 -14.58 -23.96 13.27
CA LEU A 212 -14.49 -25.42 13.15
C LEU A 212 -15.75 -26.01 12.54
N GLU A 213 -16.92 -25.60 13.03
CA GLU A 213 -18.21 -26.03 12.49
C GLU A 213 -18.38 -25.65 11.02
N LYS A 214 -18.02 -24.42 10.68
CA LYS A 214 -18.09 -23.95 9.29
C LYS A 214 -17.14 -24.69 8.35
N ALA A 215 -15.94 -25.03 8.81
CA ALA A 215 -15.01 -25.83 8.03
C ALA A 215 -15.55 -27.25 7.79
N LYS A 216 -16.10 -27.88 8.83
CA LYS A 216 -16.74 -29.20 8.76
C LYS A 216 -17.95 -29.19 7.83
N SER A 217 -18.84 -28.19 7.95
CA SER A 217 -20.05 -28.08 7.09
C SER A 217 -19.72 -27.92 5.60
N LEU A 218 -18.59 -27.33 5.27
CA LEU A 218 -18.11 -27.16 3.91
C LEU A 218 -17.18 -28.30 3.44
N GLY A 219 -16.95 -29.31 4.28
CA GLY A 219 -16.05 -30.42 3.95
C GLY A 219 -14.59 -30.03 3.75
N LEU A 220 -14.16 -28.92 4.34
CA LEU A 220 -12.79 -28.42 4.18
C LEU A 220 -11.80 -29.32 4.91
N LYS A 221 -10.66 -29.55 4.26
CA LYS A 221 -9.53 -30.20 4.92
C LYS A 221 -9.01 -29.30 6.05
N ILE A 222 -8.87 -29.88 7.24
CA ILE A 222 -8.33 -29.22 8.42
C ILE A 222 -6.95 -29.84 8.69
N LEU A 223 -5.93 -29.00 8.72
CA LEU A 223 -4.55 -29.41 8.96
C LEU A 223 -4.09 -28.88 10.31
N SER A 224 -3.35 -29.67 11.04
CA SER A 224 -2.56 -29.22 12.18
C SER A 224 -1.35 -28.39 11.71
N GLU A 225 -0.71 -27.67 12.63
CA GLU A 225 0.54 -26.94 12.35
C GLU A 225 1.60 -27.85 11.73
N THR A 226 1.80 -29.03 12.28
CA THR A 226 2.79 -30.02 11.80
C THR A 226 2.46 -30.53 10.40
N GLU A 227 1.20 -30.83 10.11
CA GLU A 227 0.76 -31.25 8.78
C GLU A 227 0.95 -30.16 7.74
N PHE A 228 0.66 -28.92 8.11
CA PHE A 228 0.90 -27.76 7.25
C PHE A 228 2.39 -27.57 6.93
N LEU A 229 3.26 -27.66 7.95
CA LEU A 229 4.69 -27.56 7.75
C LEU A 229 5.26 -28.69 6.88
N ASN A 230 4.69 -29.90 6.96
CA ASN A 230 5.08 -31.01 6.11
C ASN A 230 4.68 -30.81 4.65
N LEU A 231 3.61 -30.05 4.37
CA LEU A 231 3.25 -29.65 2.99
C LEU A 231 4.28 -28.70 2.35
N LEU A 232 5.04 -27.98 3.17
CA LEU A 232 6.04 -27.01 2.71
C LEU A 232 7.43 -27.64 2.49
N LYS A 233 7.66 -28.85 3.02
CA LYS A 233 8.90 -29.61 2.79
C LYS A 233 8.87 -30.30 1.42
#